data_d56b8c20bef1aefcb3460fe1ba21cafc
#
_entry.id   d56b8c20bef1aefcb3460fe1ba21cafc
#
_cell.length_a   1.000
_cell.length_b   1.000
_cell.length_c   1.000
_cell.angle_alpha   90.00
_cell.angle_beta   90.00
_cell.angle_gamma   90.00
#
_symmetry.space_group_name_H-M   'P 1'
#
loop_
_entity.id
_entity.type
_entity.pdbx_description
1 polymer ?
#
loop_
_entity_poly.entity_id
_entity_poly.type
_entity_poly.pdbx_seq_one_letter_code
_entity_poly.pdbx_strand_id
1 'polypeptide(L)'
;MLTGVRKRLLPLTKREGCDSVISSDFKSKISITNENNLPSKELSAQVPQYLSNFSETVFSPFTSHFSLNRKVAFTLAEVLITIGIIGIVASLTLPNIIYNYQKHVVETRLQKFYSTINQAVRLTEQDYGDRENWAQQGNQNEIEFINKYYVPYLNVTKTKKIAWNKPYVLYFEDGSALGHSGWGRDWLFFPGDPEKCLKQEKYIGRCAFSFYFNPIPGLYRENNFEPFSFAMTNNDDFIRNDSVRGCNNNGGSGSYCTKLIQRNGWKIPKDYPYRIRF
;
A
#
# COMPACT_ATOMS: atom_id res chain seq x y z
N MET A 1 -56.49 27.09 -27.26
CA MET A 1 -56.58 25.99 -28.24
C MET A 1 -55.71 24.85 -27.73
N LEU A 2 -56.40 23.79 -27.35
CA LEU A 2 -55.82 22.53 -26.80
C LEU A 2 -55.44 21.63 -27.97
N THR A 3 -54.22 21.06 -27.99
CA THR A 3 -53.96 19.84 -28.72
C THR A 3 -53.10 18.91 -27.87
N GLY A 4 -53.74 17.83 -27.48
CA GLY A 4 -53.17 16.75 -26.69
C GLY A 4 -52.28 15.84 -27.52
N VAL A 5 -51.22 15.35 -26.88
CA VAL A 5 -50.40 14.25 -27.36
C VAL A 5 -50.73 12.99 -26.54
N ARG A 6 -51.31 12.01 -27.21
CA ARG A 6 -51.65 10.68 -26.70
C ARG A 6 -50.38 9.89 -26.38
N LYS A 7 -50.29 9.41 -25.17
CA LYS A 7 -49.39 8.29 -24.80
C LYS A 7 -49.92 6.99 -25.41
N ARG A 8 -49.13 6.33 -26.24
CA ARG A 8 -49.35 4.94 -26.65
C ARG A 8 -48.64 4.04 -25.67
N LEU A 9 -49.43 3.29 -24.94
CA LEU A 9 -49.01 2.11 -24.17
C LEU A 9 -48.84 0.94 -25.15
N LEU A 10 -47.71 0.28 -25.17
CA LEU A 10 -47.47 -1.01 -25.80
C LEU A 10 -47.52 -2.11 -24.73
N PRO A 11 -48.08 -3.27 -25.07
CA PRO A 11 -48.36 -4.29 -24.08
C PRO A 11 -47.16 -5.17 -23.74
N LEU A 12 -47.17 -5.60 -22.47
CA LEU A 12 -46.31 -6.60 -21.88
C LEU A 12 -46.54 -7.94 -22.56
N THR A 13 -45.54 -8.50 -23.25
CA THR A 13 -45.55 -9.90 -23.60
C THR A 13 -44.82 -10.70 -22.54
N LYS A 14 -45.62 -11.52 -21.85
CA LYS A 14 -45.24 -12.60 -20.97
C LYS A 14 -44.44 -13.62 -21.78
N ARG A 15 -43.22 -13.97 -21.38
CA ARG A 15 -42.52 -15.16 -21.87
C ARG A 15 -42.34 -16.10 -20.70
N GLU A 16 -43.07 -17.18 -20.81
CA GLU A 16 -43.02 -18.35 -19.96
C GLU A 16 -41.75 -19.19 -20.28
N GLY A 17 -41.18 -19.78 -19.26
CA GLY A 17 -40.68 -21.17 -19.19
C GLY A 17 -39.38 -21.45 -19.93
N CYS A 18 -38.33 -21.67 -19.16
CA CYS A 18 -37.39 -22.76 -19.43
C CYS A 18 -36.97 -23.37 -18.09
N ASP A 19 -37.61 -24.50 -17.82
CA ASP A 19 -37.30 -25.40 -16.72
C ASP A 19 -35.96 -26.13 -16.95
N SER A 20 -35.23 -26.22 -15.84
CA SER A 20 -34.41 -27.37 -15.42
C SER A 20 -33.83 -28.33 -16.49
N VAL A 21 -32.51 -28.26 -16.65
CA VAL A 21 -31.69 -29.48 -16.85
C VAL A 21 -30.51 -29.39 -15.87
N ILE A 22 -30.70 -30.02 -14.74
CA ILE A 22 -29.61 -30.42 -13.84
C ILE A 22 -29.01 -31.67 -14.47
N SER A 23 -27.86 -31.56 -15.12
CA SER A 23 -27.02 -32.69 -15.48
C SER A 23 -26.13 -33.05 -14.28
N SER A 24 -26.51 -34.12 -13.64
CA SER A 24 -25.75 -34.95 -12.74
C SER A 24 -24.63 -35.68 -13.47
N ASP A 25 -23.45 -35.04 -13.66
CA ASP A 25 -22.25 -35.78 -14.10
C ASP A 25 -20.97 -34.96 -13.78
N PHE A 26 -20.71 -34.78 -12.50
CA PHE A 26 -19.36 -34.43 -12.06
C PHE A 26 -19.05 -35.00 -10.67
N LYS A 27 -19.35 -36.29 -10.51
CA LYS A 27 -18.99 -37.07 -9.33
C LYS A 27 -18.40 -38.39 -9.73
N SER A 28 -17.21 -38.41 -10.31
CA SER A 28 -16.32 -39.57 -10.29
C SER A 28 -15.02 -39.25 -11.03
N LYS A 29 -13.99 -38.85 -10.34
CA LYS A 29 -12.59 -39.20 -10.60
C LYS A 29 -11.68 -38.40 -9.67
N ILE A 30 -11.76 -38.66 -8.35
CA ILE A 30 -10.58 -38.52 -7.51
C ILE A 30 -10.31 -39.91 -6.99
N SER A 31 -9.53 -40.65 -7.79
CA SER A 31 -8.88 -41.89 -7.36
C SER A 31 -7.64 -41.50 -6.60
N ILE A 32 -7.66 -41.72 -5.31
CA ILE A 32 -6.49 -41.62 -4.44
C ILE A 32 -5.66 -42.86 -4.76
N THR A 33 -4.62 -42.73 -5.58
CA THR A 33 -3.58 -43.75 -5.68
C THR A 33 -2.50 -43.38 -4.64
N ASN A 34 -2.55 -44.15 -3.58
CA ASN A 34 -1.46 -44.29 -2.61
C ASN A 34 -0.38 -45.12 -3.29
N GLU A 35 0.70 -44.50 -3.76
CA GLU A 35 1.92 -45.20 -4.14
C GLU A 35 3.12 -44.57 -3.42
N ASN A 36 3.44 -45.24 -2.32
CA ASN A 36 4.79 -45.27 -1.75
C ASN A 36 5.74 -45.83 -2.80
N ASN A 37 6.54 -45.03 -3.46
CA ASN A 37 7.85 -45.38 -4.00
C ASN A 37 8.48 -44.15 -4.67
N LEU A 38 9.14 -43.34 -3.89
CA LEU A 38 10.12 -42.40 -4.41
C LEU A 38 11.51 -42.90 -4.03
N PRO A 39 12.39 -43.15 -5.00
CA PRO A 39 13.76 -43.53 -4.71
C PRO A 39 14.46 -42.32 -4.07
N SER A 40 15.06 -42.57 -2.93
CA SER A 40 15.99 -41.67 -2.27
C SER A 40 17.18 -41.36 -3.20
N LYS A 41 17.08 -40.31 -3.99
CA LYS A 41 18.25 -39.67 -4.57
C LYS A 41 18.85 -38.80 -3.47
N GLU A 42 19.93 -39.32 -2.90
CA GLU A 42 20.88 -38.55 -2.12
C GLU A 42 21.29 -37.33 -2.94
N LEU A 43 20.76 -36.17 -2.57
CA LEU A 43 21.30 -34.90 -3.00
C LEU A 43 22.51 -34.61 -2.13
N SER A 44 23.67 -35.18 -2.54
CA SER A 44 24.95 -34.77 -2.00
C SER A 44 25.14 -33.29 -2.32
N ALA A 45 24.78 -32.45 -1.37
CA ALA A 45 25.17 -31.05 -1.38
C ALA A 45 26.71 -31.02 -1.35
N GLN A 46 27.31 -30.71 -2.48
CA GLN A 46 28.71 -30.34 -2.55
C GLN A 46 28.91 -29.06 -1.75
N VAL A 47 29.29 -29.20 -0.51
CA VAL A 47 29.81 -28.11 0.31
C VAL A 47 31.11 -27.65 -0.37
N PRO A 48 31.26 -26.36 -0.70
CA PRO A 48 32.49 -25.86 -1.31
C PRO A 48 33.68 -26.18 -0.41
N GLN A 49 34.70 -26.77 -1.00
CA GLN A 49 35.97 -27.22 -0.34
C GLN A 49 36.77 -26.08 0.34
N TYR A 50 36.21 -24.91 0.45
CA TYR A 50 36.87 -23.76 1.11
C TYR A 50 36.82 -23.75 2.64
N LEU A 51 36.05 -24.63 3.27
CA LEU A 51 35.93 -24.68 4.73
C LEU A 51 36.67 -25.86 5.40
N SER A 52 37.32 -26.73 4.63
CA SER A 52 38.05 -27.88 5.20
C SER A 52 39.50 -27.58 5.59
N ASN A 53 40.04 -26.40 5.35
CA ASN A 53 41.42 -26.06 5.68
C ASN A 53 41.56 -25.18 6.93
N PHE A 54 40.50 -25.10 7.80
CA PHE A 54 40.55 -24.24 8.99
C PHE A 54 40.62 -24.99 10.32
N SER A 55 40.98 -26.26 10.32
CA SER A 55 41.13 -26.99 11.55
C SER A 55 42.32 -27.91 11.47
N GLU A 56 43.53 -27.44 11.61
CA GLU A 56 44.66 -28.23 12.13
C GLU A 56 45.98 -27.46 12.20
N THR A 57 45.99 -26.21 12.52
CA THR A 57 47.26 -25.63 12.98
C THR A 57 46.94 -24.53 13.94
N VAL A 58 47.35 -24.68 15.11
CA VAL A 58 47.61 -23.77 16.25
C VAL A 58 46.92 -24.23 17.54
N PHE A 59 47.14 -25.46 17.97
CA PHE A 59 47.24 -25.69 19.37
C PHE A 59 48.71 -25.96 19.74
N SER A 60 49.52 -24.93 19.66
CA SER A 60 50.73 -24.85 20.43
C SER A 60 50.32 -24.63 21.88
N PRO A 61 50.84 -25.45 22.86
CA PRO A 61 50.60 -25.15 24.24
C PRO A 61 51.40 -23.90 24.57
N PHE A 62 50.73 -22.73 24.42
CA PHE A 62 51.22 -21.52 25.02
C PHE A 62 51.19 -21.72 26.51
N THR A 63 52.33 -22.11 27.09
CA THR A 63 52.62 -21.81 28.49
C THR A 63 52.67 -20.30 28.61
N SER A 64 51.49 -19.68 28.61
CA SER A 64 51.36 -18.28 28.93
C SER A 64 51.72 -18.16 30.41
N HIS A 65 52.86 -17.56 30.65
CA HIS A 65 53.09 -16.84 31.89
C HIS A 65 51.84 -16.03 32.16
N PHE A 66 51.07 -16.42 33.16
CA PHE A 66 49.99 -15.62 33.72
C PHE A 66 50.65 -14.35 34.30
N SER A 67 50.98 -13.44 33.45
CA SER A 67 51.09 -12.05 33.83
C SER A 67 49.74 -11.72 34.46
N LEU A 68 49.72 -11.38 35.72
CA LEU A 68 48.58 -10.82 36.44
C LEU A 68 48.28 -9.48 35.72
N ASN A 69 47.57 -9.57 34.58
CA ASN A 69 47.00 -8.40 33.95
C ASN A 69 46.03 -7.81 34.99
N ARG A 70 46.42 -6.68 35.54
CA ARG A 70 45.54 -5.84 36.33
C ARG A 70 44.26 -5.73 35.55
N LYS A 71 43.21 -6.38 36.00
CA LYS A 71 41.85 -6.18 35.44
C LYS A 71 41.57 -4.71 35.66
N VAL A 72 41.60 -3.94 34.58
CA VAL A 72 41.18 -2.56 34.61
C VAL A 72 39.68 -2.57 34.90
N ALA A 73 39.32 -2.33 36.13
CA ALA A 73 37.93 -2.20 36.53
C ALA A 73 37.51 -0.76 36.26
N PHE A 74 36.45 -0.60 35.49
CA PHE A 74 35.83 0.72 35.25
C PHE A 74 35.29 1.28 36.58
N THR A 75 35.53 2.58 36.82
CA THR A 75 34.91 3.24 37.95
C THR A 75 33.43 3.55 37.67
N LEU A 76 32.61 3.54 38.71
CA LEU A 76 31.20 3.91 38.62
C LEU A 76 31.05 5.30 37.97
N ALA A 77 31.94 6.23 38.24
CA ALA A 77 31.93 7.58 37.71
C ALA A 77 32.14 7.58 36.18
N GLU A 78 33.11 6.80 35.65
CA GLU A 78 33.35 6.70 34.20
C GLU A 78 32.14 6.17 33.46
N VAL A 79 31.45 5.14 34.00
CA VAL A 79 30.23 4.59 33.41
C VAL A 79 29.10 5.62 33.42
N LEU A 80 28.90 6.33 34.51
CA LEU A 80 27.86 7.38 34.61
C LEU A 80 28.10 8.53 33.66
N ILE A 81 29.34 8.99 33.51
CA ILE A 81 29.69 10.07 32.57
C ILE A 81 29.47 9.62 31.14
N THR A 82 29.90 8.39 30.78
CA THR A 82 29.76 7.89 29.41
C THR A 82 28.29 7.71 28.99
N ILE A 83 27.44 7.10 29.83
CA ILE A 83 26.00 6.97 29.53
C ILE A 83 25.31 8.34 29.53
N GLY A 84 25.74 9.29 30.32
CA GLY A 84 25.25 10.66 30.31
C GLY A 84 25.52 11.34 28.97
N ILE A 85 26.74 11.26 28.47
CA ILE A 85 27.10 11.82 27.16
C ILE A 85 26.36 11.16 26.03
N ILE A 86 26.29 9.81 26.04
CA ILE A 86 25.53 9.06 25.04
C ILE A 86 24.04 9.46 25.06
N GLY A 87 23.45 9.62 26.22
CA GLY A 87 22.05 10.06 26.38
C GLY A 87 21.79 11.44 25.75
N ILE A 88 22.68 12.41 26.00
CA ILE A 88 22.57 13.75 25.40
C ILE A 88 22.68 13.68 23.86
N VAL A 89 23.71 13.02 23.35
CA VAL A 89 23.93 12.89 21.89
C VAL A 89 22.76 12.17 21.24
N ALA A 90 22.28 11.06 21.79
CA ALA A 90 21.15 10.31 21.29
C ALA A 90 19.86 11.16 21.27
N SER A 91 19.58 11.94 22.31
CA SER A 91 18.37 12.78 22.38
C SER A 91 18.31 13.84 21.28
N LEU A 92 19.45 14.36 20.84
CA LEU A 92 19.55 15.36 19.77
C LEU A 92 19.51 14.75 18.36
N THR A 93 20.02 13.52 18.19
CA THR A 93 20.19 12.91 16.86
C THR A 93 19.01 12.00 16.44
N LEU A 94 18.44 11.22 17.37
CA LEU A 94 17.38 10.27 17.08
C LEU A 94 16.14 10.86 16.37
N PRO A 95 15.61 12.03 16.76
CA PRO A 95 14.43 12.59 16.11
C PRO A 95 14.61 12.84 14.62
N ASN A 96 15.81 13.30 14.21
CA ASN A 96 16.12 13.56 12.81
C ASN A 96 16.31 12.28 12.00
N ILE A 97 16.93 11.28 12.59
CA ILE A 97 17.11 9.95 11.94
C ILE A 97 15.77 9.30 11.71
N ILE A 98 14.90 9.27 12.72
CA ILE A 98 13.55 8.69 12.63
C ILE A 98 12.74 9.43 11.55
N TYR A 99 12.77 10.75 11.52
CA TYR A 99 12.05 11.53 10.52
C TYR A 99 12.52 11.23 9.09
N ASN A 100 13.84 11.20 8.85
CA ASN A 100 14.39 10.87 7.54
C ASN A 100 14.06 9.44 7.11
N TYR A 101 14.09 8.50 8.04
CA TYR A 101 13.65 7.12 7.79
C TYR A 101 12.17 7.06 7.40
N GLN A 102 11.29 7.69 8.17
CA GLN A 102 9.86 7.74 7.86
C GLN A 102 9.59 8.35 6.49
N LYS A 103 10.28 9.44 6.16
CA LYS A 103 10.21 10.09 4.85
C LYS A 103 10.58 9.11 3.73
N HIS A 104 11.69 8.40 3.86
CA HIS A 104 12.14 7.41 2.88
C HIS A 104 11.16 6.24 2.72
N VAL A 105 10.60 5.75 3.81
CA VAL A 105 9.57 4.68 3.78
C VAL A 105 8.33 5.16 3.02
N VAL A 106 7.86 6.38 3.26
CA VAL A 106 6.70 6.95 2.53
C VAL A 106 6.99 7.06 1.04
N GLU A 107 8.14 7.59 0.65
CA GLU A 107 8.56 7.71 -0.74
C GLU A 107 8.54 6.35 -1.46
N THR A 108 9.16 5.36 -0.84
CA THR A 108 9.26 4.01 -1.42
C THR A 108 7.89 3.34 -1.50
N ARG A 109 7.07 3.44 -0.46
CA ARG A 109 5.73 2.84 -0.43
C ARG A 109 4.77 3.51 -1.42
N LEU A 110 4.85 4.83 -1.60
CA LEU A 110 4.04 5.54 -2.60
C LEU A 110 4.39 5.09 -4.02
N GLN A 111 5.67 5.03 -4.35
CA GLN A 111 6.12 4.58 -5.67
C GLN A 111 5.73 3.13 -5.95
N LYS A 112 5.96 2.23 -4.98
CA LYS A 112 5.55 0.82 -5.06
C LYS A 112 4.04 0.70 -5.25
N PHE A 113 3.25 1.39 -4.43
CA PHE A 113 1.80 1.37 -4.51
C PHE A 113 1.31 1.83 -5.89
N TYR A 114 1.80 2.96 -6.39
CA TYR A 114 1.42 3.48 -7.70
C TYR A 114 1.67 2.46 -8.83
N SER A 115 2.82 1.81 -8.82
CA SER A 115 3.13 0.76 -9.78
C SER A 115 2.22 -0.45 -9.64
N THR A 116 2.04 -0.94 -8.41
CA THR A 116 1.25 -2.15 -8.12
C THR A 116 -0.24 -1.95 -8.44
N ILE A 117 -0.84 -0.82 -8.05
CA ILE A 117 -2.26 -0.57 -8.30
C ILE A 117 -2.57 -0.44 -9.79
N ASN A 118 -1.71 0.23 -10.56
CA ASN A 118 -1.88 0.34 -12.00
C ASN A 118 -1.65 -1.00 -12.74
N GLN A 119 -0.81 -1.87 -12.18
CA GLN A 119 -0.69 -3.25 -12.68
C GLN A 119 -1.95 -4.05 -12.37
N ALA A 120 -2.50 -3.95 -11.15
CA ALA A 120 -3.75 -4.61 -10.78
C ALA A 120 -4.91 -4.20 -11.68
N VAL A 121 -5.05 -2.90 -12.00
CA VAL A 121 -6.06 -2.40 -12.94
C VAL A 121 -5.92 -3.08 -14.32
N ARG A 122 -4.69 -3.20 -14.86
CA ARG A 122 -4.46 -3.87 -16.14
C ARG A 122 -4.77 -5.36 -16.12
N LEU A 123 -4.46 -6.05 -15.02
CA LEU A 123 -4.81 -7.47 -14.85
C LEU A 123 -6.33 -7.66 -14.76
N THR A 124 -7.01 -6.76 -14.05
CA THR A 124 -8.47 -6.76 -13.98
C THR A 124 -9.10 -6.55 -15.36
N GLU A 125 -8.53 -5.70 -16.21
CA GLU A 125 -9.00 -5.49 -17.59
C GLU A 125 -8.86 -6.75 -18.45
N GLN A 126 -7.83 -7.56 -18.23
CA GLN A 126 -7.65 -8.82 -18.95
C GLN A 126 -8.79 -9.80 -18.63
N ASP A 127 -9.28 -9.83 -17.38
CA ASP A 127 -10.30 -10.77 -16.94
C ASP A 127 -11.74 -10.27 -17.14
N TYR A 128 -11.96 -8.96 -17.02
CA TYR A 128 -13.31 -8.35 -17.04
C TYR A 128 -13.55 -7.41 -18.22
N GLY A 129 -12.58 -7.28 -19.13
CA GLY A 129 -12.66 -6.35 -20.26
C GLY A 129 -12.39 -4.89 -19.84
N ASP A 130 -12.60 -3.97 -20.80
CA ASP A 130 -12.27 -2.55 -20.62
C ASP A 130 -12.92 -1.96 -19.38
N ARG A 131 -12.13 -1.21 -18.62
CA ARG A 131 -12.54 -0.57 -17.36
C ARG A 131 -13.76 0.34 -17.47
N GLU A 132 -14.03 0.85 -18.66
CA GLU A 132 -15.20 1.67 -18.96
C GLU A 132 -16.53 0.90 -18.76
N ASN A 133 -16.47 -0.42 -18.92
CA ASN A 133 -17.62 -1.32 -18.76
C ASN A 133 -17.75 -1.87 -17.34
N TRP A 134 -16.83 -1.53 -16.41
CA TRP A 134 -16.94 -1.98 -15.03
C TRP A 134 -18.16 -1.34 -14.38
N ALA A 135 -18.82 -2.07 -13.48
CA ALA A 135 -19.94 -1.54 -12.72
C ALA A 135 -19.53 -0.24 -12.03
N GLN A 136 -20.34 0.81 -12.21
CA GLN A 136 -20.00 2.14 -11.71
C GLN A 136 -19.84 2.15 -10.19
N GLN A 137 -18.74 2.75 -9.75
CA GLN A 137 -18.56 3.11 -8.35
C GLN A 137 -19.64 4.13 -7.95
N GLY A 138 -20.37 3.84 -6.90
CA GLY A 138 -21.38 4.77 -6.36
C GLY A 138 -22.82 4.28 -6.38
N ASN A 139 -23.15 3.22 -7.07
CA ASN A 139 -24.45 2.56 -6.97
C ASN A 139 -24.36 1.36 -6.02
N GLN A 140 -24.71 1.60 -4.77
CA GLN A 140 -25.14 0.63 -3.73
C GLN A 140 -24.14 -0.43 -3.23
N ASN A 141 -23.10 -0.85 -3.96
CA ASN A 141 -22.18 -1.92 -3.55
C ASN A 141 -20.70 -1.58 -3.79
N GLU A 142 -20.24 -0.47 -3.21
CA GLU A 142 -18.82 -0.08 -3.20
C GLU A 142 -17.90 -1.23 -2.76
N ILE A 143 -18.30 -1.94 -1.71
CA ILE A 143 -17.55 -3.08 -1.17
C ILE A 143 -17.48 -4.22 -2.18
N GLU A 144 -18.58 -4.53 -2.86
CA GLU A 144 -18.64 -5.56 -3.88
C GLU A 144 -17.77 -5.20 -5.08
N PHE A 145 -17.82 -3.94 -5.52
CA PHE A 145 -16.95 -3.42 -6.57
C PHE A 145 -15.46 -3.60 -6.22
N ILE A 146 -15.06 -3.19 -5.03
CA ILE A 146 -13.68 -3.33 -4.56
C ILE A 146 -13.26 -4.79 -4.47
N ASN A 147 -14.12 -5.64 -3.91
CA ASN A 147 -13.84 -7.07 -3.77
C ASN A 147 -13.74 -7.79 -5.12
N LYS A 148 -14.48 -7.35 -6.13
CA LYS A 148 -14.46 -7.92 -7.47
C LYS A 148 -13.25 -7.47 -8.27
N TYR A 149 -13.00 -6.17 -8.34
CA TYR A 149 -12.06 -5.60 -9.30
C TYR A 149 -10.66 -5.30 -8.74
N TYR A 150 -10.48 -5.27 -7.41
CA TYR A 150 -9.19 -4.94 -6.83
C TYR A 150 -8.61 -6.04 -5.94
N VAL A 151 -9.40 -6.60 -5.04
CA VAL A 151 -8.89 -7.57 -4.05
C VAL A 151 -8.19 -8.77 -4.68
N PRO A 152 -8.68 -9.39 -5.80
CA PRO A 152 -8.02 -10.54 -6.39
C PRO A 152 -6.63 -10.26 -6.97
N TYR A 153 -6.35 -9.00 -7.30
CA TYR A 153 -5.12 -8.57 -7.98
C TYR A 153 -4.14 -7.83 -7.07
N LEU A 154 -4.51 -7.68 -5.80
CA LEU A 154 -3.71 -7.04 -4.77
C LEU A 154 -3.45 -8.02 -3.63
N ASN A 155 -2.24 -7.99 -3.05
CA ASN A 155 -1.92 -8.81 -1.88
C ASN A 155 -2.60 -8.25 -0.61
N VAL A 156 -3.93 -8.39 -0.55
CA VAL A 156 -4.75 -7.91 0.56
C VAL A 156 -4.78 -8.97 1.66
N THR A 157 -4.33 -8.59 2.86
CA THR A 157 -4.31 -9.49 4.04
C THR A 157 -5.64 -9.45 4.80
N LYS A 158 -6.28 -8.29 4.85
CA LYS A 158 -7.60 -8.11 5.47
C LYS A 158 -8.29 -6.87 4.91
N THR A 159 -9.60 -6.84 5.06
CA THR A 159 -10.44 -5.70 4.74
C THR A 159 -11.21 -5.26 5.98
N LYS A 160 -11.43 -3.96 6.15
CA LYS A 160 -12.16 -3.43 7.30
C LYS A 160 -12.86 -2.12 6.96
N LYS A 161 -14.11 -1.97 7.39
CA LYS A 161 -14.78 -0.66 7.44
C LYS A 161 -14.44 0.00 8.78
N ILE A 162 -13.72 1.12 8.75
CA ILE A 162 -13.21 1.73 9.99
C ILE A 162 -14.34 2.39 10.79
N ALA A 163 -15.28 3.11 10.12
CA ALA A 163 -16.46 3.70 10.74
C ALA A 163 -17.54 3.96 9.68
N TRP A 164 -18.74 4.36 10.10
CA TRP A 164 -19.87 4.64 9.20
C TRP A 164 -19.53 5.62 8.07
N ASN A 165 -18.84 6.72 8.41
CA ASN A 165 -18.41 7.76 7.48
C ASN A 165 -16.92 7.68 7.12
N LYS A 166 -16.27 6.54 7.36
CA LYS A 166 -14.86 6.31 7.08
C LYS A 166 -14.70 5.26 5.99
N PRO A 167 -13.58 5.27 5.27
CA PRO A 167 -13.36 4.41 4.14
C PRO A 167 -13.41 2.92 4.48
N TYR A 168 -13.83 2.11 3.50
CA TYR A 168 -13.52 0.70 3.45
C TYR A 168 -12.03 0.55 3.11
N VAL A 169 -11.29 -0.14 3.95
CA VAL A 169 -9.83 -0.17 3.90
C VAL A 169 -9.33 -1.58 3.60
N LEU A 170 -8.47 -1.67 2.60
CA LEU A 170 -7.67 -2.84 2.24
C LEU A 170 -6.31 -2.73 2.90
N TYR A 171 -5.93 -3.71 3.71
CA TYR A 171 -4.62 -3.77 4.36
C TYR A 171 -3.69 -4.67 3.58
N PHE A 172 -2.46 -4.22 3.35
CA PHE A 172 -1.43 -4.95 2.63
C PHE A 172 -0.42 -5.59 3.60
N GLU A 173 0.31 -6.58 3.11
CA GLU A 173 1.30 -7.33 3.89
C GLU A 173 2.43 -6.44 4.44
N ASP A 174 2.81 -5.40 3.71
CA ASP A 174 3.87 -4.47 4.13
C ASP A 174 3.43 -3.44 5.20
N GLY A 175 2.22 -3.59 5.73
CA GLY A 175 1.64 -2.71 6.73
C GLY A 175 1.09 -1.40 6.19
N SER A 176 1.11 -1.19 4.87
CA SER A 176 0.39 -0.10 4.21
C SER A 176 -1.08 -0.46 3.99
N ALA A 177 -1.89 0.51 3.59
CA ALA A 177 -3.30 0.27 3.33
C ALA A 177 -3.87 1.23 2.28
N LEU A 178 -4.95 0.80 1.62
CA LEU A 178 -5.70 1.61 0.67
C LEU A 178 -7.13 1.76 1.15
N GLY A 179 -7.60 2.98 1.31
CA GLY A 179 -8.97 3.30 1.68
C GLY A 179 -9.72 3.98 0.56
N HIS A 180 -10.98 3.60 0.37
CA HIS A 180 -11.88 4.28 -0.54
C HIS A 180 -12.60 5.41 0.20
N SER A 181 -12.61 6.61 -0.37
CA SER A 181 -13.13 7.84 0.25
C SER A 181 -14.40 8.31 -0.48
N GLY A 182 -15.51 7.77 -0.10
CA GLY A 182 -16.90 8.25 -0.22
C GLY A 182 -17.47 8.79 -1.54
N TRP A 183 -16.73 9.14 -2.57
CA TRP A 183 -17.23 9.68 -3.84
C TRP A 183 -17.04 8.72 -5.04
N GLY A 184 -16.75 7.45 -4.73
CA GLY A 184 -16.58 6.42 -5.75
C GLY A 184 -15.29 6.51 -6.59
N ARG A 185 -14.57 7.63 -6.48
CA ARG A 185 -13.40 7.94 -7.31
C ARG A 185 -12.18 8.35 -6.52
N ASP A 186 -12.37 8.77 -5.26
CA ASP A 186 -11.31 9.27 -4.39
C ASP A 186 -10.79 8.17 -3.50
N TRP A 187 -9.47 8.02 -3.46
CA TRP A 187 -8.79 6.98 -2.71
C TRP A 187 -7.74 7.59 -1.80
N LEU A 188 -7.52 6.97 -0.66
CA LEU A 188 -6.48 7.34 0.28
C LEU A 188 -5.51 6.18 0.47
N PHE A 189 -4.27 6.39 0.11
CA PHE A 189 -3.20 5.47 0.45
C PHE A 189 -2.57 5.85 1.78
N PHE A 190 -2.42 4.87 2.66
CA PHE A 190 -1.81 4.98 3.98
C PHE A 190 -0.50 4.19 3.98
N PRO A 191 0.66 4.85 4.04
CA PRO A 191 1.94 4.16 4.18
C PRO A 191 2.08 3.38 5.49
N GLY A 192 1.28 3.66 6.49
CA GLY A 192 1.25 2.99 7.79
C GLY A 192 -0.17 2.71 8.26
N ASP A 193 -0.38 2.67 9.58
CA ASP A 193 -1.65 2.33 10.21
C ASP A 193 -2.75 3.38 9.91
N PRO A 194 -3.80 3.04 9.13
CA PRO A 194 -4.87 3.96 8.78
C PRO A 194 -5.69 4.40 10.00
N GLU A 195 -5.85 3.55 11.02
CA GLU A 195 -6.64 3.89 12.20
C GLU A 195 -5.96 4.98 13.05
N LYS A 196 -4.64 4.91 13.17
CA LYS A 196 -3.85 5.98 13.82
C LYS A 196 -3.84 7.26 12.99
N CYS A 197 -3.73 7.13 11.68
CA CYS A 197 -3.73 8.27 10.77
C CYS A 197 -5.05 9.03 10.81
N LEU A 198 -6.18 8.34 10.71
CA LEU A 198 -7.52 8.94 10.67
C LEU A 198 -7.98 9.56 12.00
N LYS A 199 -7.27 9.33 13.10
CA LYS A 199 -7.48 10.03 14.38
C LYS A 199 -6.90 11.46 14.36
N GLN A 200 -6.01 11.77 13.43
CA GLN A 200 -5.43 13.09 13.30
C GLN A 200 -6.45 14.04 12.62
N GLU A 201 -6.55 15.27 13.09
CA GLU A 201 -7.44 16.28 12.51
C GLU A 201 -7.09 16.58 11.04
N LYS A 202 -5.79 16.69 10.74
CA LYS A 202 -5.26 16.93 9.39
C LYS A 202 -4.30 15.80 9.03
N TYR A 203 -4.77 14.82 8.31
CA TYR A 203 -4.03 13.60 7.97
C TYR A 203 -3.55 13.56 6.51
N ILE A 204 -4.26 14.24 5.59
CA ILE A 204 -3.90 14.24 4.16
C ILE A 204 -2.56 14.97 3.96
N GLY A 205 -1.68 14.38 3.16
CA GLY A 205 -0.31 14.87 2.96
C GLY A 205 0.65 14.62 4.13
N ARG A 206 0.20 13.99 5.22
CA ARG A 206 1.03 13.68 6.40
C ARG A 206 1.19 12.18 6.63
N CYS A 207 0.09 11.46 6.70
CA CYS A 207 0.03 10.01 6.87
C CYS A 207 -0.97 9.34 5.92
N ALA A 208 -1.73 10.12 5.13
CA ALA A 208 -2.59 9.65 4.06
C ALA A 208 -2.30 10.45 2.78
N PHE A 209 -2.34 9.79 1.63
CA PHE A 209 -1.98 10.36 0.34
C PHE A 209 -3.12 10.12 -0.65
N SER A 210 -3.64 11.20 -1.22
CA SER A 210 -4.83 11.17 -2.06
C SER A 210 -4.51 10.69 -3.46
N PHE A 211 -5.32 9.75 -3.95
CA PHE A 211 -5.32 9.24 -5.32
C PHE A 211 -6.70 9.40 -5.92
N TYR A 212 -6.75 9.35 -7.21
CA TYR A 212 -7.96 9.42 -8.01
C TYR A 212 -7.96 8.32 -9.06
N PHE A 213 -9.08 7.67 -9.23
CA PHE A 213 -9.28 6.71 -10.30
C PHE A 213 -10.73 6.80 -10.80
N ASN A 214 -10.89 7.10 -12.08
CA ASN A 214 -12.18 7.05 -12.73
C ASN A 214 -12.13 6.11 -13.94
N PRO A 215 -12.80 4.95 -13.89
CA PRO A 215 -12.83 4.04 -15.02
C PRO A 215 -13.63 4.58 -16.22
N ILE A 216 -14.49 5.59 -16.02
CA ILE A 216 -15.36 6.14 -17.06
C ILE A 216 -14.66 7.31 -17.74
N PRO A 217 -14.49 7.29 -19.07
CA PRO A 217 -13.94 8.43 -19.79
C PRO A 217 -14.88 9.64 -19.76
N GLY A 218 -14.33 10.84 -19.65
CA GLY A 218 -15.07 12.06 -19.90
C GLY A 218 -14.73 13.27 -19.05
N LEU A 219 -14.96 13.28 -17.75
CA LEU A 219 -14.80 14.49 -16.93
C LEU A 219 -13.37 14.78 -16.47
N TYR A 220 -12.59 13.73 -16.28
CA TYR A 220 -11.20 13.82 -15.87
C TYR A 220 -10.45 12.76 -16.69
N ARG A 221 -9.49 13.19 -17.49
CA ARG A 221 -8.85 12.42 -18.57
C ARG A 221 -7.90 11.29 -18.11
N GLU A 222 -7.83 11.00 -16.84
CA GLU A 222 -6.85 10.05 -16.32
C GLU A 222 -7.52 8.69 -16.13
N ASN A 223 -7.39 7.82 -17.13
CA ASN A 223 -7.89 6.45 -17.11
C ASN A 223 -7.05 5.51 -16.25
N ASN A 224 -5.99 6.02 -15.60
CA ASN A 224 -5.14 5.28 -14.69
C ASN A 224 -5.40 5.73 -13.25
N PHE A 225 -4.91 4.92 -12.32
CA PHE A 225 -4.86 5.30 -10.91
C PHE A 225 -3.77 6.35 -10.73
N GLU A 226 -4.15 7.61 -10.52
CA GLU A 226 -3.22 8.73 -10.45
C GLU A 226 -3.29 9.45 -9.10
N PRO A 227 -2.22 10.12 -8.66
CA PRO A 227 -2.30 11.07 -7.58
C PRO A 227 -3.39 12.09 -7.82
N PHE A 228 -4.17 12.37 -6.79
CA PHE A 228 -5.32 13.27 -6.90
C PHE A 228 -4.92 14.62 -7.50
N SER A 229 -5.53 14.94 -8.63
CA SER A 229 -5.31 16.19 -9.35
C SER A 229 -6.51 16.52 -10.24
N PHE A 230 -6.72 17.80 -10.54
CA PHE A 230 -7.62 18.22 -11.60
C PHE A 230 -6.85 18.62 -12.86
N ALA A 231 -7.52 18.73 -13.99
CA ALA A 231 -6.91 19.05 -15.30
C ALA A 231 -6.02 20.32 -15.30
N MET A 232 -6.24 21.24 -14.37
CA MET A 232 -5.45 22.47 -14.22
C MET A 232 -4.14 22.30 -13.46
N THR A 233 -3.88 21.12 -12.89
CA THR A 233 -2.74 20.88 -11.98
C THR A 233 -1.42 20.55 -12.68
N ASN A 234 -1.24 21.01 -13.92
CA ASN A 234 0.03 20.86 -14.62
C ASN A 234 1.09 21.90 -14.21
N ASN A 235 0.73 22.85 -13.33
CA ASN A 235 1.62 23.88 -12.80
C ASN A 235 1.92 23.61 -11.32
N ASP A 236 3.20 23.56 -10.96
CA ASP A 236 3.64 23.35 -9.57
C ASP A 236 3.16 24.47 -8.64
N ASP A 237 3.07 25.68 -9.15
CA ASP A 237 2.55 26.81 -8.40
C ASP A 237 1.09 26.60 -7.99
N PHE A 238 0.26 26.12 -8.90
CA PHE A 238 -1.13 25.77 -8.60
C PHE A 238 -1.24 24.60 -7.59
N ILE A 239 -0.43 23.55 -7.77
CA ILE A 239 -0.39 22.41 -6.84
C ILE A 239 -0.05 22.86 -5.41
N ARG A 240 0.81 23.87 -5.28
CA ARG A 240 1.22 24.41 -3.97
C ARG A 240 0.21 25.41 -3.41
N ASN A 241 -0.27 26.34 -4.22
CA ASN A 241 -0.94 27.54 -3.74
C ASN A 241 -2.47 27.50 -3.79
N ASP A 242 -3.09 26.44 -4.33
CA ASP A 242 -4.54 26.28 -4.30
C ASP A 242 -5.07 26.36 -2.87
N SER A 243 -6.06 27.25 -2.64
CA SER A 243 -6.59 27.56 -1.32
C SER A 243 -7.38 26.41 -0.68
N VAL A 244 -7.90 25.48 -1.49
CA VAL A 244 -8.77 24.39 -1.04
C VAL A 244 -8.02 23.07 -0.97
N ARG A 245 -7.20 22.74 -1.99
CA ARG A 245 -6.57 21.43 -2.15
C ARG A 245 -5.04 21.47 -2.17
N GLY A 246 -4.48 22.67 -2.17
CA GLY A 246 -3.04 22.88 -2.28
C GLY A 246 -2.21 22.14 -1.23
N CYS A 247 -0.98 21.83 -1.62
CA CYS A 247 0.01 21.26 -0.74
C CYS A 247 0.74 22.41 -0.02
N ASN A 248 0.04 23.08 0.93
CA ASN A 248 0.55 24.24 1.67
C ASN A 248 0.01 24.30 3.09
N ASN A 249 0.59 25.18 3.90
CA ASN A 249 0.16 25.44 5.28
C ASN A 249 -0.93 26.53 5.39
N ASN A 250 -1.35 27.15 4.27
CA ASN A 250 -2.21 28.33 4.23
C ASN A 250 -3.71 27.99 4.04
N GLY A 251 -4.15 26.83 4.54
CA GLY A 251 -5.56 26.41 4.47
C GLY A 251 -5.86 25.26 3.51
N GLY A 252 -4.96 24.94 2.60
CA GLY A 252 -5.15 23.78 1.69
C GLY A 252 -5.29 22.46 2.44
N SER A 253 -6.16 21.58 1.92
CA SER A 253 -6.39 20.25 2.50
C SER A 253 -5.20 19.31 2.38
N GLY A 254 -4.23 19.61 1.51
CA GLY A 254 -3.09 18.75 1.20
C GLY A 254 -3.39 17.66 0.15
N SER A 255 -4.55 17.68 -0.49
CA SER A 255 -4.93 16.65 -1.48
C SER A 255 -3.96 16.58 -2.66
N TYR A 256 -3.38 17.70 -3.07
CA TYR A 256 -2.39 17.76 -4.15
C TYR A 256 -0.97 17.35 -3.72
N CYS A 257 -0.73 17.07 -2.46
CA CYS A 257 0.61 16.70 -1.99
C CYS A 257 1.15 15.43 -2.65
N THR A 258 0.29 14.45 -2.92
CA THR A 258 0.69 13.23 -3.64
C THR A 258 1.18 13.55 -5.06
N LYS A 259 0.49 14.46 -5.75
CA LYS A 259 0.88 14.92 -7.10
C LYS A 259 2.21 15.66 -7.07
N LEU A 260 2.43 16.51 -6.07
CA LEU A 260 3.70 17.19 -5.87
C LEU A 260 4.87 16.20 -5.69
N ILE A 261 4.67 15.15 -4.88
CA ILE A 261 5.66 14.10 -4.66
C ILE A 261 5.91 13.32 -5.96
N GLN A 262 4.87 12.96 -6.72
CA GLN A 262 5.02 12.29 -8.02
C GLN A 262 5.85 13.12 -8.99
N ARG A 263 5.55 14.41 -9.14
CA ARG A 263 6.28 15.33 -10.04
C ARG A 263 7.73 15.49 -9.63
N ASN A 264 8.04 15.39 -8.35
CA ASN A 264 9.42 15.38 -7.83
C ASN A 264 10.07 13.98 -7.86
N GLY A 265 9.65 13.10 -8.78
CA GLY A 265 10.22 11.76 -8.95
C GLY A 265 9.97 10.83 -7.75
N TRP A 266 8.81 10.91 -7.12
CA TRP A 266 8.42 10.17 -5.91
C TRP A 266 9.31 10.47 -4.70
N LYS A 267 9.93 11.64 -4.69
CA LYS A 267 10.69 12.17 -3.56
C LYS A 267 9.95 13.32 -2.90
N ILE A 268 9.88 13.30 -1.58
CA ILE A 268 9.30 14.39 -0.82
C ILE A 268 10.24 15.61 -0.92
N PRO A 269 9.80 16.74 -1.47
CA PRO A 269 10.63 17.93 -1.63
C PRO A 269 11.19 18.42 -0.30
N LYS A 270 12.31 19.16 -0.34
CA LYS A 270 12.91 19.74 0.87
C LYS A 270 12.00 20.79 1.53
N ASP A 271 11.26 21.51 0.70
CA ASP A 271 10.30 22.54 1.06
C ASP A 271 8.87 22.02 1.26
N TYR A 272 8.72 20.69 1.47
CA TYR A 272 7.42 20.06 1.72
C TYR A 272 6.77 20.63 2.99
N PRO A 273 5.52 21.11 2.92
CA PRO A 273 4.94 21.92 3.99
C PRO A 273 4.58 21.14 5.24
N TYR A 274 4.50 19.82 5.15
CA TYR A 274 4.02 18.98 6.24
C TYR A 274 5.08 18.05 6.79
N ARG A 275 5.02 17.82 8.09
CA ARG A 275 5.81 16.77 8.72
C ARG A 275 5.12 15.40 8.47
N ILE A 276 5.86 14.47 7.91
CA ILE A 276 5.41 13.07 7.73
C ILE A 276 5.29 12.39 9.09
N ARG A 277 4.20 11.64 9.27
CA ARG A 277 3.91 10.90 10.50
C ARG A 277 3.09 9.64 10.13
N PHE A 278 3.50 8.46 10.56
CA PHE A 278 2.71 7.23 10.43
C PHE A 278 3.09 6.20 11.49
#